data_1a4b27d7b33ccfd1ecda841e7c51431b
#
_entry.id   1a4b27d7b33ccfd1ecda841e7c51431b
#
_cell.length_a   1.000
_cell.length_b   1.000
_cell.length_c   1.000
_cell.angle_alpha   90.00
_cell.angle_beta   90.00
_cell.angle_gamma   90.00
#
_symmetry.space_group_name_H-M   'P 1'
#
loop_
_entity.id
_entity.type
_entity.pdbx_description
1 polymer ?
#
loop_
_entity_poly.entity_id
_entity_poly.type
_entity_poly.pdbx_seq_one_letter_code
_entity_poly.pdbx_strand_id
1 'polypeptide(L)'
;MKDDEELGLKYDLRFLTEKEAAAEEGGEDKWFRVGAVLGLANAGPAIMQELTRRNIAGSADAFQRLYDLYEAIRVLKPMNYFLVTDQDADKVLEIFVRVNSGGTTLSYSDLLLSMATNQWRDLDAREEVRSLVAEINSNAGRQFSFSKDVVLKTALTIADVDVRFKVTNFTQSNMAKVEEAWPQIKGALLRAATLLQQFGYNERNLTANSVIVPLAYYLHLRGATDSYLDSTANAADRLALQRWVTRSLIKRGIWGSGLDTLLTRIRDVLRENAGSDFPVAAVEEAMATAGKSLAFDNAEIDDLLNLKYGGQRTFSVLSVLYPGLDLGKKFHEDHIFPRSRFTKKKLTESGIPAERIGEYLGAVNLLPNLQLLAGTANIEKQDALPADWIDAAFPSDEKRVTYIAENDLDNLPLDLAEFSVFFESRKAHLRRRLIHTLGAKPSDEAQGERD
;
A
#
# COMPACT_ATOMS: atom_id res chain seq x y z
N MET A 1 -7.58 45.55 -30.99
CA MET A 1 -7.51 44.17 -30.45
C MET A 1 -7.84 44.26 -28.98
N LYS A 2 -8.96 43.70 -28.56
CA LYS A 2 -9.26 43.59 -27.12
C LYS A 2 -8.37 42.47 -26.56
N ASP A 3 -7.55 42.81 -25.59
CA ASP A 3 -6.92 41.82 -24.78
C ASP A 3 -8.04 41.02 -24.09
N ASP A 4 -8.04 39.73 -24.26
CA ASP A 4 -8.94 38.86 -23.51
C ASP A 4 -8.28 38.66 -22.13
N GLU A 5 -8.53 39.60 -21.23
CA GLU A 5 -7.91 39.69 -19.91
C GLU A 5 -8.17 38.45 -19.06
N GLU A 6 -9.27 37.73 -19.31
CA GLU A 6 -9.60 36.48 -18.59
C GLU A 6 -8.73 35.31 -19.00
N LEU A 7 -8.19 35.24 -20.22
CA LEU A 7 -7.38 34.16 -20.71
C LEU A 7 -5.88 34.49 -20.84
N GLY A 8 -5.49 35.76 -20.63
CA GLY A 8 -4.10 36.20 -20.76
C GLY A 8 -3.53 36.09 -22.17
N LEU A 9 -4.39 36.05 -23.20
CA LEU A 9 -3.97 35.86 -24.58
C LEU A 9 -3.47 37.21 -25.16
N LYS A 10 -2.17 37.26 -25.50
CA LYS A 10 -1.51 38.41 -26.09
C LYS A 10 -1.65 38.47 -27.63
N TYR A 11 -2.03 37.34 -28.25
CA TYR A 11 -2.06 37.17 -29.71
C TYR A 11 -3.39 36.58 -30.17
N ASP A 12 -3.89 37.06 -31.31
CA ASP A 12 -4.96 36.42 -32.06
C ASP A 12 -4.28 35.49 -33.11
N LEU A 13 -4.27 34.19 -32.86
CA LEU A 13 -3.65 33.20 -33.72
C LEU A 13 -4.71 32.52 -34.59
N ARG A 14 -4.61 32.68 -35.93
CA ARG A 14 -5.51 32.05 -36.89
C ARG A 14 -4.76 31.35 -38.01
N PHE A 15 -5.38 30.32 -38.55
CA PHE A 15 -4.94 29.69 -39.78
C PHE A 15 -5.66 30.36 -40.96
N LEU A 16 -4.97 31.26 -41.62
CA LEU A 16 -5.51 32.02 -42.79
C LEU A 16 -4.66 31.74 -44.03
N THR A 17 -5.31 31.61 -45.16
CA THR A 17 -4.63 31.70 -46.46
C THR A 17 -4.25 33.14 -46.75
N GLU A 18 -3.33 33.38 -47.69
CA GLU A 18 -2.95 34.74 -48.08
C GLU A 18 -4.16 35.57 -48.58
N LYS A 19 -5.12 34.95 -49.30
CA LYS A 19 -6.34 35.58 -49.74
C LYS A 19 -7.27 35.98 -48.60
N GLU A 20 -7.38 35.12 -47.59
CA GLU A 20 -8.21 35.39 -46.40
C GLU A 20 -7.57 36.48 -45.53
N ALA A 21 -6.24 36.42 -45.35
CA ALA A 21 -5.54 37.47 -44.61
C ALA A 21 -5.64 38.86 -45.30
N ALA A 22 -5.59 38.89 -46.62
CA ALA A 22 -5.77 40.14 -47.40
C ALA A 22 -7.22 40.65 -47.39
N ALA A 23 -8.20 39.76 -47.24
CA ALA A 23 -9.63 40.14 -47.20
C ALA A 23 -10.10 40.63 -45.81
N GLU A 24 -9.34 40.39 -44.76
CA GLU A 24 -9.64 40.87 -43.40
C GLU A 24 -9.51 42.40 -43.29
N GLU A 25 -10.28 43.00 -42.38
CA GLU A 25 -10.21 44.43 -42.11
C GLU A 25 -8.81 44.86 -41.64
N GLY A 26 -8.12 45.68 -42.41
CA GLY A 26 -6.72 46.05 -42.21
C GLY A 26 -5.73 45.34 -43.16
N GLY A 27 -6.22 44.40 -43.98
CA GLY A 27 -5.43 43.74 -45.03
C GLY A 27 -4.23 42.92 -44.51
N GLU A 28 -3.29 42.63 -45.42
CA GLU A 28 -2.06 41.91 -45.10
C GLU A 28 -1.20 42.59 -44.03
N ASP A 29 -1.31 43.87 -43.83
CA ASP A 29 -0.50 44.63 -42.89
C ASP A 29 -0.88 44.33 -41.44
N LYS A 30 -2.11 43.86 -41.17
CA LYS A 30 -2.59 43.46 -39.84
C LYS A 30 -2.04 42.09 -39.38
N TRP A 31 -1.80 41.19 -40.33
CA TRP A 31 -1.41 39.80 -40.03
C TRP A 31 0.08 39.58 -40.26
N PHE A 32 0.74 38.99 -39.26
CA PHE A 32 2.12 38.54 -39.37
C PHE A 32 2.16 37.02 -39.47
N ARG A 33 2.78 36.48 -40.51
CA ARG A 33 2.94 35.06 -40.66
C ARG A 33 3.94 34.54 -39.61
N VAL A 34 3.48 33.72 -38.63
CA VAL A 34 4.31 33.24 -37.52
C VAL A 34 5.62 32.61 -38.00
N GLY A 35 5.56 31.77 -39.06
CA GLY A 35 6.77 31.12 -39.63
C GLY A 35 7.80 32.13 -40.20
N ALA A 36 7.43 33.34 -40.53
CA ALA A 36 8.38 34.34 -41.02
C ALA A 36 9.37 34.82 -39.95
N VAL A 37 9.03 34.64 -38.66
CA VAL A 37 9.93 34.92 -37.55
C VAL A 37 11.24 34.14 -37.64
N LEU A 38 11.22 32.97 -38.27
CA LEU A 38 12.43 32.10 -38.46
C LEU A 38 13.42 32.77 -39.42
N GLY A 39 12.96 33.61 -40.28
CA GLY A 39 13.80 34.37 -41.23
C GLY A 39 14.38 35.68 -40.70
N LEU A 40 13.96 36.12 -39.49
CA LEU A 40 14.52 37.33 -38.89
C LEU A 40 15.91 37.05 -38.31
N ALA A 41 16.95 37.55 -38.97
CA ALA A 41 18.35 37.26 -38.62
C ALA A 41 18.76 37.93 -37.27
N ASN A 42 18.35 39.19 -37.07
CA ASN A 42 18.66 40.00 -35.89
C ASN A 42 17.36 40.62 -35.36
N ALA A 43 17.00 40.42 -34.09
CA ALA A 43 15.74 40.82 -33.51
C ALA A 43 15.37 42.30 -33.79
N GLY A 44 16.12 43.24 -33.23
CA GLY A 44 15.79 44.66 -33.31
C GLY A 44 15.74 45.22 -34.73
N PRO A 45 16.82 45.20 -35.51
CA PRO A 45 16.85 45.75 -36.87
C PRO A 45 15.89 45.04 -37.83
N ALA A 46 15.79 43.71 -37.78
CA ALA A 46 14.92 42.96 -38.68
C ALA A 46 13.42 43.18 -38.37
N ILE A 47 13.05 43.31 -37.09
CA ILE A 47 11.70 43.64 -36.67
C ILE A 47 11.34 45.07 -37.14
N MET A 48 12.26 46.00 -36.93
CA MET A 48 12.04 47.39 -37.35
C MET A 48 11.86 47.51 -38.85
N GLN A 49 12.65 46.78 -39.63
CA GLN A 49 12.51 46.72 -41.09
C GLN A 49 11.16 46.14 -41.52
N GLU A 50 10.69 45.09 -40.88
CA GLU A 50 9.39 44.47 -41.13
C GLU A 50 8.23 45.43 -40.78
N LEU A 51 8.30 46.16 -39.66
CA LEU A 51 7.30 47.16 -39.27
C LEU A 51 7.32 48.37 -40.22
N THR A 52 8.49 48.77 -40.71
CA THR A 52 8.62 49.85 -41.71
C THR A 52 7.97 49.42 -43.04
N ARG A 53 8.22 48.18 -43.50
CA ARG A 53 7.56 47.62 -44.69
C ARG A 53 6.04 47.63 -44.60
N ARG A 54 5.49 47.49 -43.41
CA ARG A 54 4.04 47.48 -43.10
C ARG A 54 3.47 48.85 -42.74
N ASN A 55 4.25 49.91 -42.83
CA ASN A 55 3.85 51.29 -42.46
C ASN A 55 3.42 51.47 -41.01
N ILE A 56 3.87 50.61 -40.09
CA ILE A 56 3.55 50.64 -38.67
C ILE A 56 4.80 50.76 -37.77
N ALA A 57 5.90 51.27 -38.29
CA ALA A 57 7.17 51.43 -37.58
C ALA A 57 7.08 52.31 -36.32
N GLY A 58 6.08 53.21 -36.23
CA GLY A 58 5.84 54.07 -35.06
C GLY A 58 5.07 53.39 -33.92
N SER A 59 4.64 52.14 -34.11
CA SER A 59 3.88 51.42 -33.07
C SER A 59 4.81 50.66 -32.12
N ALA A 60 4.99 51.17 -30.91
CA ALA A 60 5.74 50.51 -29.85
C ALA A 60 5.12 49.16 -29.47
N ASP A 61 3.80 49.05 -29.47
CA ASP A 61 3.07 47.82 -29.18
C ASP A 61 3.33 46.72 -30.25
N ALA A 62 3.28 47.10 -31.54
CA ALA A 62 3.60 46.16 -32.62
C ALA A 62 5.06 45.67 -32.54
N PHE A 63 5.99 46.59 -32.20
CA PHE A 63 7.38 46.19 -32.00
C PHE A 63 7.52 45.18 -30.83
N GLN A 64 6.92 45.49 -29.67
CA GLN A 64 7.01 44.65 -28.50
C GLN A 64 6.40 43.27 -28.76
N ARG A 65 5.23 43.18 -29.39
CA ARG A 65 4.58 41.91 -29.70
C ARG A 65 5.41 41.06 -30.66
N LEU A 66 5.99 41.67 -31.70
CA LEU A 66 6.83 40.91 -32.63
C LEU A 66 8.17 40.54 -32.03
N TYR A 67 8.70 41.35 -31.10
CA TYR A 67 9.89 41.03 -30.33
C TYR A 67 9.63 39.88 -29.37
N ASP A 68 8.53 39.89 -28.61
CA ASP A 68 8.14 38.81 -27.71
C ASP A 68 7.95 37.49 -28.50
N LEU A 69 7.34 37.55 -29.68
CA LEU A 69 7.20 36.39 -30.56
C LEU A 69 8.56 35.85 -31.04
N TYR A 70 9.47 36.75 -31.42
CA TYR A 70 10.82 36.40 -31.81
C TYR A 70 11.57 35.74 -30.62
N GLU A 71 11.47 36.32 -29.45
CA GLU A 71 12.09 35.81 -28.24
C GLU A 71 11.56 34.43 -27.87
N ALA A 72 10.22 34.26 -27.91
CA ALA A 72 9.59 32.95 -27.61
C ALA A 72 10.02 31.83 -28.57
N ILE A 73 10.20 32.14 -29.86
CA ILE A 73 10.51 31.12 -30.88
C ILE A 73 12.02 30.92 -31.09
N ARG A 74 12.81 32.01 -31.03
CA ARG A 74 14.24 31.97 -31.43
C ARG A 74 15.20 31.98 -30.26
N VAL A 75 14.82 32.58 -29.13
CA VAL A 75 15.70 32.80 -27.98
C VAL A 75 15.38 31.84 -26.85
N LEU A 76 14.13 31.78 -26.44
CA LEU A 76 13.69 30.88 -25.40
C LEU A 76 13.84 29.43 -25.86
N LYS A 77 14.35 28.59 -24.98
CA LYS A 77 14.53 27.15 -25.21
C LYS A 77 13.60 26.39 -24.26
N PRO A 78 12.27 26.43 -24.48
CA PRO A 78 11.28 25.84 -23.58
C PRO A 78 11.38 24.32 -23.54
N MET A 79 11.95 23.69 -24.58
CA MET A 79 12.17 22.26 -24.64
C MET A 79 13.66 21.96 -24.47
N ASN A 80 13.97 21.23 -23.38
CA ASN A 80 15.28 20.67 -23.18
C ASN A 80 15.24 19.17 -23.47
N TYR A 81 16.27 18.63 -24.12
CA TYR A 81 16.40 17.20 -24.33
C TYR A 81 17.80 16.74 -23.97
N PHE A 82 17.88 15.51 -23.51
CA PHE A 82 19.13 14.79 -23.29
C PHE A 82 19.19 13.63 -24.28
N LEU A 83 20.23 13.58 -25.09
CA LEU A 83 20.46 12.46 -25.97
C LEU A 83 21.07 11.30 -25.19
N VAL A 84 20.31 10.21 -25.02
CA VAL A 84 20.80 8.96 -24.43
C VAL A 84 21.20 8.03 -25.56
N THR A 85 22.49 7.66 -25.64
CA THR A 85 23.03 6.74 -26.63
C THR A 85 23.16 5.30 -26.15
N ASP A 86 22.87 5.08 -24.85
CA ASP A 86 22.87 3.76 -24.24
C ASP A 86 21.75 2.90 -24.82
N GLN A 87 22.09 1.64 -25.16
CA GLN A 87 21.15 0.68 -25.75
C GLN A 87 20.60 -0.31 -24.70
N ASP A 88 21.02 -0.19 -23.44
CA ASP A 88 20.44 -0.96 -22.35
C ASP A 88 19.03 -0.42 -22.04
N ALA A 89 18.03 -1.22 -22.38
CA ALA A 89 16.62 -0.84 -22.24
C ALA A 89 16.21 -0.58 -20.78
N ASP A 90 16.76 -1.32 -19.81
CA ASP A 90 16.48 -1.11 -18.38
C ASP A 90 17.05 0.23 -17.89
N LYS A 91 18.26 0.58 -18.34
CA LYS A 91 18.89 1.85 -18.02
C LYS A 91 18.21 3.05 -18.67
N VAL A 92 17.82 2.92 -19.94
CA VAL A 92 17.05 3.94 -20.66
C VAL A 92 15.71 4.18 -19.95
N LEU A 93 15.04 3.11 -19.53
CA LEU A 93 13.78 3.20 -18.79
C LEU A 93 13.97 3.88 -17.42
N GLU A 94 15.05 3.56 -16.69
CA GLU A 94 15.36 4.22 -15.41
C GLU A 94 15.61 5.72 -15.59
N ILE A 95 16.35 6.13 -16.61
CA ILE A 95 16.55 7.54 -16.96
C ILE A 95 15.21 8.23 -17.26
N PHE A 96 14.35 7.57 -18.06
CA PHE A 96 13.04 8.10 -18.40
C PHE A 96 12.16 8.32 -17.16
N VAL A 97 12.11 7.36 -16.22
CA VAL A 97 11.37 7.48 -14.95
C VAL A 97 11.89 8.65 -14.12
N ARG A 98 13.21 8.78 -13.99
CA ARG A 98 13.84 9.85 -13.20
C ARG A 98 13.56 11.24 -13.77
N VAL A 99 13.65 11.40 -15.09
CA VAL A 99 13.38 12.68 -15.76
C VAL A 99 11.91 13.09 -15.60
N ASN A 100 10.98 12.13 -15.63
CA ASN A 100 9.55 12.39 -15.48
C ASN A 100 9.08 12.50 -14.02
N SER A 101 9.95 12.28 -13.03
CA SER A 101 9.59 12.34 -11.62
C SER A 101 9.26 13.75 -11.10
N GLY A 102 9.60 14.81 -11.85
CA GLY A 102 9.27 16.21 -11.52
C GLY A 102 7.86 16.66 -11.91
N GLY A 103 7.07 15.80 -12.59
CA GLY A 103 5.69 16.05 -13.01
C GLY A 103 4.74 14.97 -12.50
N THR A 104 3.85 14.47 -13.37
CA THR A 104 3.05 13.29 -13.07
C THR A 104 3.98 12.09 -12.96
N THR A 105 4.14 11.56 -11.74
CA THR A 105 5.06 10.47 -11.48
C THR A 105 4.60 9.21 -12.21
N LEU A 106 5.32 8.82 -13.24
CA LEU A 106 5.17 7.50 -13.88
C LEU A 106 5.94 6.48 -13.05
N SER A 107 5.25 5.46 -12.57
CA SER A 107 5.92 4.34 -11.91
C SER A 107 6.59 3.44 -12.94
N TYR A 108 7.62 2.72 -12.52
CA TYR A 108 8.29 1.73 -13.36
C TYR A 108 7.29 0.69 -13.92
N SER A 109 6.32 0.31 -13.13
CA SER A 109 5.24 -0.61 -13.52
C SER A 109 4.27 -0.01 -14.55
N ASP A 110 4.07 1.32 -14.61
CA ASP A 110 3.25 1.95 -15.66
C ASP A 110 3.86 1.74 -17.03
N LEU A 111 5.18 1.86 -17.11
CA LEU A 111 5.91 1.69 -18.35
C LEU A 111 5.97 0.22 -18.77
N LEU A 112 6.21 -0.69 -17.82
CA LEU A 112 6.17 -2.12 -18.07
C LEU A 112 4.78 -2.59 -18.51
N LEU A 113 3.72 -2.08 -17.89
CA LEU A 113 2.35 -2.36 -18.31
C LEU A 113 2.08 -1.82 -19.74
N SER A 114 2.59 -0.63 -20.07
CA SER A 114 2.48 -0.09 -21.42
C SER A 114 3.19 -0.98 -22.46
N MET A 115 4.33 -1.57 -22.10
CA MET A 115 5.02 -2.55 -22.96
C MET A 115 4.21 -3.84 -23.09
N ALA A 116 3.66 -4.36 -22.00
CA ALA A 116 2.82 -5.55 -21.97
C ALA A 116 1.57 -5.37 -22.86
N THR A 117 0.93 -4.20 -22.80
CA THR A 117 -0.27 -3.87 -23.60
C THR A 117 -0.05 -4.07 -25.10
N ASN A 118 1.15 -3.77 -25.59
CA ASN A 118 1.49 -3.94 -27.00
C ASN A 118 1.83 -5.40 -27.40
N GLN A 119 1.90 -6.31 -26.44
CA GLN A 119 2.37 -7.68 -26.64
C GLN A 119 1.28 -8.74 -26.41
N TRP A 120 0.21 -8.40 -25.69
CA TRP A 120 -0.97 -9.24 -25.57
C TRP A 120 -1.76 -9.20 -26.89
N ARG A 121 -2.34 -10.33 -27.27
CA ARG A 121 -2.99 -10.52 -28.58
C ARG A 121 -4.50 -10.54 -28.52
N ASP A 122 -5.04 -11.22 -27.51
CA ASP A 122 -6.45 -11.54 -27.39
C ASP A 122 -7.16 -10.67 -26.34
N LEU A 123 -6.39 -10.13 -25.35
CA LEU A 123 -6.90 -9.30 -24.26
C LEU A 123 -6.22 -7.94 -24.25
N ASP A 124 -6.94 -6.92 -23.74
CA ASP A 124 -6.34 -5.62 -23.40
C ASP A 124 -5.70 -5.69 -22.01
N ALA A 125 -4.37 -5.87 -21.96
CA ALA A 125 -3.62 -6.00 -20.71
C ALA A 125 -3.85 -4.82 -19.75
N ARG A 126 -4.03 -3.59 -20.26
CA ARG A 126 -4.26 -2.41 -19.42
C ARG A 126 -5.63 -2.46 -18.74
N GLU A 127 -6.66 -2.79 -19.51
CA GLU A 127 -8.02 -2.88 -18.99
C GLU A 127 -8.15 -4.07 -18.04
N GLU A 128 -7.60 -5.23 -18.38
CA GLU A 128 -7.60 -6.42 -17.55
C GLU A 128 -6.91 -6.19 -16.19
N VAL A 129 -5.70 -5.62 -16.17
CA VAL A 129 -4.98 -5.31 -14.93
C VAL A 129 -5.73 -4.26 -14.11
N ARG A 130 -6.27 -3.23 -14.75
CA ARG A 130 -7.04 -2.18 -14.07
C ARG A 130 -8.32 -2.71 -13.44
N SER A 131 -9.07 -3.50 -14.20
CA SER A 131 -10.30 -4.16 -13.74
C SER A 131 -10.02 -5.09 -12.56
N LEU A 132 -8.99 -5.92 -12.66
CA LEU A 132 -8.60 -6.83 -11.59
C LEU A 132 -8.16 -6.07 -10.32
N VAL A 133 -7.39 -4.99 -10.45
CA VAL A 133 -7.02 -4.13 -9.30
C VAL A 133 -8.28 -3.58 -8.62
N ALA A 134 -9.25 -3.08 -9.39
CA ALA A 134 -10.51 -2.59 -8.83
C ALA A 134 -11.29 -3.71 -8.13
N GLU A 135 -11.36 -4.89 -8.73
CA GLU A 135 -12.08 -6.05 -8.21
C GLU A 135 -11.48 -6.58 -6.90
N ILE A 136 -10.16 -6.80 -6.82
CA ILE A 136 -9.50 -7.29 -5.59
C ILE A 136 -9.53 -6.27 -4.45
N ASN A 137 -9.63 -4.97 -4.76
CA ASN A 137 -9.70 -3.90 -3.77
C ASN A 137 -11.12 -3.68 -3.21
N SER A 138 -12.16 -4.09 -3.96
CA SER A 138 -13.57 -3.94 -3.56
C SER A 138 -14.25 -5.24 -3.14
N ASN A 139 -13.50 -6.36 -3.12
CA ASN A 139 -14.06 -7.69 -2.89
C ASN A 139 -14.71 -7.83 -1.51
N ALA A 140 -15.92 -8.39 -1.50
CA ALA A 140 -16.65 -8.90 -0.33
C ALA A 140 -16.84 -7.91 0.85
N GLY A 141 -16.91 -6.59 0.59
CA GLY A 141 -17.29 -5.58 1.61
C GLY A 141 -16.15 -5.11 2.52
N ARG A 142 -14.90 -5.54 2.28
CA ARG A 142 -13.69 -4.95 2.85
C ARG A 142 -12.87 -4.31 1.74
N GLN A 143 -12.29 -3.15 2.03
CA GLN A 143 -11.44 -2.45 1.08
C GLN A 143 -9.98 -2.83 1.32
N PHE A 144 -9.26 -3.04 0.22
CA PHE A 144 -7.81 -3.15 0.19
C PHE A 144 -7.21 -2.02 -0.65
N SER A 145 -5.90 -1.90 -0.64
CA SER A 145 -5.13 -0.92 -1.42
C SER A 145 -4.05 -1.60 -2.26
N PHE A 146 -4.38 -2.74 -2.88
CA PHE A 146 -3.46 -3.43 -3.77
C PHE A 146 -3.20 -2.59 -5.02
N SER A 147 -1.94 -2.50 -5.42
CA SER A 147 -1.53 -1.79 -6.62
C SER A 147 -1.42 -2.74 -7.82
N LYS A 148 -1.32 -2.15 -9.02
CA LYS A 148 -0.98 -2.90 -10.24
C LYS A 148 0.34 -3.67 -10.14
N ASP A 149 1.30 -3.16 -9.34
CA ASP A 149 2.59 -3.82 -9.11
C ASP A 149 2.42 -5.21 -8.49
N VAL A 150 1.50 -5.31 -7.53
CA VAL A 150 1.16 -6.59 -6.88
C VAL A 150 0.56 -7.55 -7.90
N VAL A 151 -0.37 -7.07 -8.74
CA VAL A 151 -1.00 -7.89 -9.80
C VAL A 151 0.06 -8.36 -10.80
N LEU A 152 0.92 -7.46 -11.28
CA LEU A 152 1.98 -7.81 -12.24
C LEU A 152 3.02 -8.77 -11.63
N LYS A 153 3.44 -8.57 -10.37
CA LYS A 153 4.34 -9.52 -9.69
C LYS A 153 3.71 -10.90 -9.54
N THR A 154 2.44 -10.96 -9.19
CA THR A 154 1.71 -12.23 -9.10
C THR A 154 1.61 -12.89 -10.49
N ALA A 155 1.34 -12.11 -11.52
CA ALA A 155 1.26 -12.61 -12.90
C ALA A 155 2.59 -13.22 -13.36
N LEU A 156 3.72 -12.52 -13.16
CA LEU A 156 5.05 -13.05 -13.45
C LEU A 156 5.34 -14.33 -12.64
N THR A 157 4.94 -14.36 -11.37
CA THR A 157 5.17 -15.50 -10.48
C THR A 157 4.41 -16.73 -10.96
N ILE A 158 3.13 -16.59 -11.31
CA ILE A 158 2.26 -17.71 -11.76
C ILE A 158 2.66 -18.18 -13.17
N ALA A 159 3.04 -17.26 -14.06
CA ALA A 159 3.50 -17.60 -15.40
C ALA A 159 4.94 -18.17 -15.43
N ASP A 160 5.53 -18.42 -14.27
CA ASP A 160 6.93 -18.91 -14.09
C ASP A 160 7.97 -18.05 -14.83
N VAL A 161 7.80 -16.74 -14.77
CA VAL A 161 8.74 -15.72 -15.24
C VAL A 161 9.52 -15.14 -14.07
N ASP A 162 10.67 -14.54 -14.31
CA ASP A 162 11.43 -13.83 -13.26
C ASP A 162 10.56 -12.70 -12.66
N VAL A 163 10.44 -12.70 -11.34
CA VAL A 163 9.56 -11.76 -10.61
C VAL A 163 10.06 -10.31 -10.61
N ARG A 164 11.30 -10.07 -11.01
CA ARG A 164 11.90 -8.75 -11.06
C ARG A 164 11.27 -7.89 -12.15
N PHE A 165 10.99 -6.66 -11.83
CA PHE A 165 10.54 -5.69 -12.81
C PHE A 165 11.72 -5.20 -13.64
N LYS A 166 12.00 -5.93 -14.73
CA LYS A 166 13.01 -5.59 -15.74
C LYS A 166 12.39 -5.66 -17.13
N VAL A 167 12.82 -4.78 -18.03
CA VAL A 167 12.35 -4.76 -19.42
C VAL A 167 12.56 -6.14 -20.07
N THR A 168 13.67 -6.79 -19.74
CA THR A 168 14.02 -8.14 -20.24
C THR A 168 13.02 -9.23 -19.82
N ASN A 169 12.19 -9.01 -18.83
CA ASN A 169 11.15 -9.94 -18.40
C ASN A 169 9.81 -9.72 -19.10
N PHE A 170 9.62 -8.54 -19.72
CA PHE A 170 8.39 -8.17 -20.44
C PHE A 170 8.55 -8.38 -21.96
N THR A 171 9.09 -9.53 -22.35
CA THR A 171 9.22 -9.95 -23.75
C THR A 171 7.91 -10.51 -24.27
N GLN A 172 7.75 -10.54 -25.60
CA GLN A 172 6.58 -11.12 -26.25
C GLN A 172 6.31 -12.57 -25.79
N SER A 173 7.37 -13.38 -25.65
CA SER A 173 7.25 -14.77 -25.20
C SER A 173 6.73 -14.87 -23.75
N ASN A 174 7.25 -14.05 -22.84
CA ASN A 174 6.82 -14.05 -21.45
C ASN A 174 5.40 -13.47 -21.30
N MET A 175 5.09 -12.43 -22.08
CA MET A 175 3.75 -11.82 -22.03
C MET A 175 2.67 -12.75 -22.62
N ALA A 176 3.01 -13.57 -23.62
CA ALA A 176 2.11 -14.62 -24.11
C ALA A 176 1.80 -15.66 -23.02
N LYS A 177 2.79 -16.07 -22.21
CA LYS A 177 2.55 -16.97 -21.05
C LYS A 177 1.66 -16.32 -20.00
N VAL A 178 1.86 -15.04 -19.72
CA VAL A 178 1.04 -14.28 -18.76
C VAL A 178 -0.40 -14.18 -19.25
N GLU A 179 -0.62 -13.88 -20.54
CA GLU A 179 -1.94 -13.79 -21.15
C GLU A 179 -2.65 -15.13 -21.13
N GLU A 180 -1.98 -16.24 -21.49
CA GLU A 180 -2.52 -17.59 -21.42
C GLU A 180 -2.92 -18.00 -20.00
N ALA A 181 -2.10 -17.63 -19.00
CA ALA A 181 -2.37 -17.91 -17.58
C ALA A 181 -3.31 -16.88 -16.92
N TRP A 182 -3.77 -15.85 -17.65
CA TRP A 182 -4.52 -14.74 -17.05
C TRP A 182 -5.78 -15.15 -16.28
N PRO A 183 -6.64 -16.07 -16.77
CA PRO A 183 -7.80 -16.53 -16.00
C PRO A 183 -7.41 -17.16 -14.66
N GLN A 184 -6.32 -17.92 -14.62
CA GLN A 184 -5.80 -18.56 -13.41
C GLN A 184 -5.22 -17.53 -12.45
N ILE A 185 -4.50 -16.52 -12.97
CA ILE A 185 -3.94 -15.41 -12.21
C ILE A 185 -5.06 -14.62 -11.52
N LYS A 186 -6.09 -14.28 -12.29
CA LYS A 186 -7.28 -13.58 -11.79
C LYS A 186 -7.95 -14.36 -10.66
N GLY A 187 -8.25 -15.63 -10.90
CA GLY A 187 -8.90 -16.50 -9.93
C GLY A 187 -8.07 -16.67 -8.65
N ALA A 188 -6.74 -16.85 -8.77
CA ALA A 188 -5.85 -17.00 -7.63
C ALA A 188 -5.78 -15.72 -6.77
N LEU A 189 -5.68 -14.54 -7.40
CA LEU A 189 -5.65 -13.26 -6.70
C LEU A 189 -6.98 -12.96 -5.98
N LEU A 190 -8.11 -13.23 -6.60
CA LEU A 190 -9.42 -13.04 -5.97
C LEU A 190 -9.59 -13.92 -4.74
N ARG A 191 -9.22 -15.21 -4.85
CA ARG A 191 -9.23 -16.12 -3.68
C ARG A 191 -8.25 -15.70 -2.59
N ALA A 192 -7.05 -15.26 -2.96
CA ALA A 192 -6.08 -14.77 -1.99
C ALA A 192 -6.58 -13.52 -1.25
N ALA A 193 -7.21 -12.58 -1.96
CA ALA A 193 -7.84 -11.41 -1.35
C ALA A 193 -8.99 -11.81 -0.40
N THR A 194 -9.83 -12.77 -0.81
CA THR A 194 -10.90 -13.32 0.02
C THR A 194 -10.35 -14.00 1.29
N LEU A 195 -9.27 -14.78 1.19
CA LEU A 195 -8.62 -15.37 2.36
C LEU A 195 -8.06 -14.31 3.32
N LEU A 196 -7.36 -13.30 2.79
CA LEU A 196 -6.88 -12.19 3.63
C LEU A 196 -8.02 -11.50 4.37
N GLN A 197 -9.16 -11.34 3.71
CA GLN A 197 -10.36 -10.81 4.33
C GLN A 197 -10.93 -11.75 5.42
N GLN A 198 -10.99 -13.06 5.17
CA GLN A 198 -11.40 -14.05 6.16
C GLN A 198 -10.43 -14.08 7.36
N PHE A 199 -9.14 -13.80 7.14
CA PHE A 199 -8.14 -13.61 8.19
C PHE A 199 -8.27 -12.27 8.93
N GLY A 200 -9.25 -11.43 8.59
CA GLY A 200 -9.54 -10.18 9.25
C GLY A 200 -8.81 -8.97 8.69
N TYR A 201 -8.03 -9.12 7.61
CA TYR A 201 -7.28 -8.03 7.03
C TYR A 201 -8.12 -7.10 6.12
N ASN A 202 -7.66 -5.86 6.01
CA ASN A 202 -8.17 -4.81 5.15
C ASN A 202 -7.06 -3.75 4.93
N GLU A 203 -7.36 -2.66 4.22
CA GLU A 203 -6.40 -1.59 3.92
C GLU A 203 -5.73 -0.95 5.16
N ARG A 204 -6.38 -0.98 6.34
CA ARG A 204 -5.90 -0.31 7.56
C ARG A 204 -4.91 -1.16 8.36
N ASN A 205 -5.06 -2.47 8.31
CA ASN A 205 -4.29 -3.40 9.14
C ASN A 205 -3.39 -4.36 8.35
N LEU A 206 -3.48 -4.39 7.01
CA LEU A 206 -2.57 -5.14 6.16
C LEU A 206 -1.26 -4.34 5.98
N THR A 207 -0.24 -4.69 6.75
CA THR A 207 1.03 -3.94 6.78
C THR A 207 1.89 -4.09 5.53
N ALA A 208 1.64 -5.11 4.71
CA ALA A 208 2.39 -5.38 3.48
C ALA A 208 1.51 -6.07 2.43
N ASN A 209 1.22 -5.35 1.36
CA ASN A 209 0.42 -5.85 0.24
C ASN A 209 1.09 -7.03 -0.49
N SER A 210 2.42 -7.11 -0.44
CA SER A 210 3.18 -8.15 -1.15
C SER A 210 2.94 -9.57 -0.63
N VAL A 211 2.36 -9.73 0.58
CA VAL A 211 2.02 -11.05 1.15
C VAL A 211 1.02 -11.82 0.29
N ILE A 212 0.20 -11.10 -0.50
CA ILE A 212 -0.78 -11.74 -1.38
C ILE A 212 -0.11 -12.54 -2.53
N VAL A 213 1.12 -12.16 -2.94
CA VAL A 213 1.80 -12.82 -4.08
C VAL A 213 2.08 -14.29 -3.80
N PRO A 214 2.79 -14.69 -2.74
CA PRO A 214 2.99 -16.10 -2.43
C PRO A 214 1.68 -16.80 -2.05
N LEU A 215 0.72 -16.10 -1.45
CA LEU A 215 -0.59 -16.66 -1.13
C LEU A 215 -1.36 -17.05 -2.40
N ALA A 216 -1.43 -16.15 -3.38
CA ALA A 216 -2.07 -16.43 -4.67
C ALA A 216 -1.34 -17.54 -5.44
N TYR A 217 0.00 -17.55 -5.40
CA TYR A 217 0.80 -18.58 -6.05
C TYR A 217 0.55 -19.97 -5.43
N TYR A 218 0.51 -20.05 -4.09
CA TYR A 218 0.16 -21.29 -3.41
C TYR A 218 -1.22 -21.79 -3.82
N LEU A 219 -2.24 -20.93 -3.82
CA LEU A 219 -3.60 -21.30 -4.22
C LEU A 219 -3.68 -21.77 -5.67
N HIS A 220 -2.89 -21.18 -6.55
CA HIS A 220 -2.75 -21.62 -7.94
C HIS A 220 -2.16 -23.03 -8.02
N LEU A 221 -1.03 -23.29 -7.38
CA LEU A 221 -0.36 -24.59 -7.36
C LEU A 221 -1.21 -25.69 -6.71
N ARG A 222 -1.98 -25.33 -5.70
CA ARG A 222 -2.94 -26.21 -5.02
C ARG A 222 -4.11 -26.59 -5.91
N GLY A 223 -4.32 -25.86 -7.03
CA GLY A 223 -5.55 -25.99 -7.83
C GLY A 223 -6.80 -25.56 -7.05
N ALA A 224 -6.66 -24.61 -6.12
CA ALA A 224 -7.72 -24.17 -5.25
C ALA A 224 -8.89 -23.58 -6.03
N THR A 225 -10.09 -24.07 -5.76
CA THR A 225 -11.36 -23.52 -6.23
C THR A 225 -12.00 -22.69 -5.10
N ASP A 226 -13.14 -22.08 -5.35
CA ASP A 226 -13.84 -21.29 -4.33
C ASP A 226 -14.25 -22.17 -3.12
N SER A 227 -14.47 -23.47 -3.31
CA SER A 227 -14.71 -24.40 -2.21
C SER A 227 -13.55 -24.53 -1.22
N TYR A 228 -12.32 -24.21 -1.63
CA TYR A 228 -11.18 -24.17 -0.72
C TYR A 228 -11.36 -23.16 0.42
N LEU A 229 -12.09 -22.06 0.15
CA LEU A 229 -12.27 -20.96 1.11
C LEU A 229 -13.13 -21.34 2.32
N ASP A 230 -14.06 -22.30 2.17
CA ASP A 230 -15.06 -22.64 3.19
C ASP A 230 -15.02 -24.12 3.61
N SER A 231 -14.41 -25.00 2.82
CA SER A 231 -14.36 -26.43 3.08
C SER A 231 -13.71 -26.76 4.43
N THR A 232 -14.36 -27.59 5.22
CA THR A 232 -13.81 -28.13 6.47
C THR A 232 -12.57 -28.99 6.24
N ALA A 233 -12.48 -29.68 5.10
CA ALA A 233 -11.33 -30.49 4.71
C ALA A 233 -10.04 -29.66 4.59
N ASN A 234 -10.15 -28.37 4.20
CA ASN A 234 -9.01 -27.47 4.07
C ASN A 234 -8.83 -26.54 5.28
N ALA A 235 -9.59 -26.72 6.36
CA ALA A 235 -9.56 -25.80 7.53
C ALA A 235 -8.17 -25.76 8.19
N ALA A 236 -7.50 -26.89 8.34
CA ALA A 236 -6.16 -26.97 8.92
C ALA A 236 -5.12 -26.23 8.06
N ASP A 237 -5.20 -26.41 6.74
CA ASP A 237 -4.31 -25.74 5.79
C ASP A 237 -4.54 -24.21 5.78
N ARG A 238 -5.80 -23.76 5.75
CA ARG A 238 -6.12 -22.32 5.89
C ARG A 238 -5.61 -21.72 7.22
N LEU A 239 -5.69 -22.49 8.31
CA LEU A 239 -5.16 -22.03 9.59
C LEU A 239 -3.63 -21.91 9.56
N ALA A 240 -2.93 -22.85 8.90
CA ALA A 240 -1.49 -22.79 8.70
C ALA A 240 -1.09 -21.55 7.89
N LEU A 241 -1.80 -21.28 6.80
CA LEU A 241 -1.65 -20.06 6.00
C LEU A 241 -1.90 -18.80 6.82
N GLN A 242 -2.99 -18.75 7.58
CA GLN A 242 -3.33 -17.61 8.43
C GLN A 242 -2.22 -17.33 9.44
N ARG A 243 -1.70 -18.35 10.10
CA ARG A 243 -0.62 -18.22 11.09
C ARG A 243 0.66 -17.71 10.44
N TRP A 244 1.04 -18.25 9.29
CA TRP A 244 2.21 -17.80 8.55
C TRP A 244 2.08 -16.35 8.07
N VAL A 245 0.95 -15.99 7.45
CA VAL A 245 0.64 -14.62 7.02
C VAL A 245 0.76 -13.67 8.20
N THR A 246 0.06 -13.98 9.31
CA THR A 246 0.03 -13.11 10.50
C THR A 246 1.42 -12.93 11.09
N ARG A 247 2.21 -14.00 11.27
CA ARG A 247 3.59 -13.92 11.77
C ARG A 247 4.48 -13.09 10.86
N SER A 248 4.34 -13.26 9.55
CA SER A 248 5.13 -12.50 8.56
C SER A 248 4.79 -11.00 8.54
N LEU A 249 3.54 -10.62 8.87
CA LEU A 249 3.10 -9.23 8.97
C LEU A 249 3.46 -8.59 10.33
N ILE A 250 3.56 -9.38 11.39
CA ILE A 250 4.03 -8.92 12.71
C ILE A 250 5.54 -8.65 12.67
N LYS A 251 6.33 -9.53 12.08
CA LYS A 251 7.79 -9.43 12.04
C LYS A 251 8.23 -8.27 11.16
N ARG A 252 9.04 -7.36 11.71
CA ARG A 252 9.59 -6.22 10.97
C ARG A 252 10.59 -6.68 9.90
N GLY A 253 10.64 -5.94 8.80
CA GLY A 253 11.67 -6.12 7.77
C GLY A 253 11.46 -7.31 6.82
N ILE A 254 10.39 -8.09 6.96
CA ILE A 254 10.12 -9.23 6.05
C ILE A 254 9.83 -8.71 4.63
N TRP A 255 8.79 -7.91 4.48
CA TRP A 255 8.24 -7.47 3.19
C TRP A 255 8.85 -6.18 2.64
N GLY A 256 10.04 -5.79 3.14
CA GLY A 256 10.74 -4.57 2.72
C GLY A 256 11.76 -4.82 1.61
N SER A 257 13.01 -4.34 1.84
CA SER A 257 14.13 -4.53 0.91
C SER A 257 14.38 -6.01 0.61
N GLY A 258 14.85 -6.34 -0.61
CA GLY A 258 15.12 -7.71 -1.03
C GLY A 258 13.86 -8.54 -1.33
N LEU A 259 12.71 -7.88 -1.59
CA LEU A 259 11.43 -8.54 -1.84
C LEU A 259 11.49 -9.54 -3.00
N ASP A 260 12.15 -9.22 -4.10
CA ASP A 260 12.22 -10.09 -5.27
C ASP A 260 12.97 -11.40 -4.97
N THR A 261 14.05 -11.31 -4.19
CA THR A 261 14.78 -12.50 -3.72
C THR A 261 13.92 -13.36 -2.80
N LEU A 262 13.21 -12.72 -1.88
CA LEU A 262 12.27 -13.41 -0.98
C LEU A 262 11.18 -14.14 -1.77
N LEU A 263 10.51 -13.45 -2.69
CA LEU A 263 9.44 -14.03 -3.50
C LEU A 263 9.95 -15.19 -4.37
N THR A 264 11.15 -15.07 -4.94
CA THR A 264 11.76 -16.15 -5.72
C THR A 264 12.00 -17.39 -4.85
N ARG A 265 12.56 -17.22 -3.65
CA ARG A 265 12.80 -18.34 -2.72
C ARG A 265 11.51 -19.03 -2.29
N ILE A 266 10.50 -18.24 -1.91
CA ILE A 266 9.19 -18.79 -1.54
C ILE A 266 8.55 -19.52 -2.72
N ARG A 267 8.61 -18.94 -3.94
CA ARG A 267 8.11 -19.56 -5.16
C ARG A 267 8.73 -20.93 -5.40
N ASP A 268 10.04 -21.03 -5.30
CA ASP A 268 10.75 -22.29 -5.56
C ASP A 268 10.31 -23.38 -4.59
N VAL A 269 10.22 -23.08 -3.30
CA VAL A 269 9.72 -24.04 -2.29
C VAL A 269 8.27 -24.43 -2.55
N LEU A 270 7.40 -23.47 -2.85
CA LEU A 270 5.99 -23.77 -3.12
C LEU A 270 5.84 -24.66 -4.36
N ARG A 271 6.65 -24.45 -5.39
CA ARG A 271 6.66 -25.27 -6.61
C ARG A 271 7.12 -26.71 -6.33
N GLU A 272 8.15 -26.88 -5.51
CA GLU A 272 8.63 -28.22 -5.09
C GLU A 272 7.57 -28.97 -4.28
N ASN A 273 6.67 -28.29 -3.62
CA ASN A 273 5.60 -28.84 -2.80
C ASN A 273 4.20 -28.67 -3.44
N ALA A 274 4.15 -28.55 -4.77
CA ALA A 274 2.89 -28.33 -5.48
C ALA A 274 1.84 -29.41 -5.19
N GLY A 275 0.59 -29.00 -4.96
CA GLY A 275 -0.52 -29.90 -4.64
C GLY A 275 -0.62 -30.36 -3.18
N SER A 276 0.40 -30.11 -2.35
CA SER A 276 0.39 -30.39 -0.91
C SER A 276 -0.26 -29.28 -0.10
N ASP A 277 -0.50 -29.53 1.20
CA ASP A 277 -0.82 -28.48 2.16
C ASP A 277 0.34 -27.49 2.29
N PHE A 278 0.08 -26.29 2.78
CA PHE A 278 1.06 -25.21 2.83
C PHE A 278 2.30 -25.62 3.64
N PRO A 279 3.50 -25.68 3.02
CA PRO A 279 4.71 -26.22 3.62
C PRO A 279 5.37 -25.19 4.54
N VAL A 280 4.75 -24.87 5.68
CA VAL A 280 5.17 -23.79 6.61
C VAL A 280 6.66 -23.85 6.93
N ALA A 281 7.16 -25.02 7.34
CA ALA A 281 8.56 -25.17 7.79
C ALA A 281 9.55 -24.88 6.64
N ALA A 282 9.31 -25.44 5.46
CA ALA A 282 10.17 -25.23 4.30
C ALA A 282 10.14 -23.76 3.82
N VAL A 283 8.96 -23.12 3.85
CA VAL A 283 8.83 -21.69 3.50
C VAL A 283 9.56 -20.81 4.51
N GLU A 284 9.43 -21.06 5.82
CA GLU A 284 10.14 -20.29 6.86
C GLU A 284 11.65 -20.47 6.78
N GLU A 285 12.13 -21.68 6.45
CA GLU A 285 13.56 -21.95 6.22
C GLU A 285 14.09 -21.17 5.00
N ALA A 286 13.37 -21.21 3.89
CA ALA A 286 13.74 -20.45 2.70
C ALA A 286 13.74 -18.94 2.95
N MET A 287 12.79 -18.43 3.74
CA MET A 287 12.77 -17.03 4.19
C MET A 287 14.00 -16.71 5.04
N ALA A 288 14.35 -17.58 6.00
CA ALA A 288 15.52 -17.39 6.85
C ALA A 288 16.82 -17.37 6.03
N THR A 289 16.96 -18.25 5.05
CA THR A 289 18.10 -18.27 4.09
C THR A 289 18.19 -16.98 3.28
N ALA A 290 17.06 -16.31 3.01
CA ALA A 290 17.03 -15.00 2.38
C ALA A 290 17.27 -13.82 3.37
N GLY A 291 17.63 -14.10 4.62
CA GLY A 291 17.80 -13.09 5.68
C GLY A 291 16.48 -12.55 6.21
N LYS A 292 15.37 -13.26 6.02
CA LYS A 292 13.99 -12.87 6.39
C LYS A 292 13.38 -13.86 7.41
N SER A 293 14.12 -14.13 8.47
CA SER A 293 13.70 -15.07 9.52
C SER A 293 12.42 -14.60 10.22
N LEU A 294 11.49 -15.54 10.47
CA LEU A 294 10.30 -15.35 11.30
C LEU A 294 10.53 -15.74 12.78
N ALA A 295 11.78 -16.01 13.18
CA ALA A 295 12.12 -16.17 14.58
C ALA A 295 12.02 -14.83 15.33
N PHE A 296 11.43 -14.86 16.52
CA PHE A 296 11.34 -13.72 17.41
C PHE A 296 12.31 -13.88 18.57
N ASP A 297 12.82 -12.76 19.10
CA ASP A 297 13.54 -12.71 20.35
C ASP A 297 12.70 -12.03 21.46
N ASN A 298 13.21 -12.02 22.69
CA ASN A 298 12.50 -11.44 23.82
C ASN A 298 12.32 -9.90 23.70
N ALA A 299 13.28 -9.20 23.12
CA ALA A 299 13.20 -7.74 22.95
C ALA A 299 12.11 -7.39 21.94
N GLU A 300 11.99 -8.15 20.85
CA GLU A 300 10.90 -7.99 19.88
C GLU A 300 9.53 -8.26 20.50
N ILE A 301 9.42 -9.28 21.40
CA ILE A 301 8.17 -9.54 22.14
C ILE A 301 7.83 -8.34 23.04
N ASP A 302 8.80 -7.78 23.73
CA ASP A 302 8.59 -6.61 24.60
C ASP A 302 8.19 -5.37 23.78
N ASP A 303 8.72 -5.20 22.57
CA ASP A 303 8.29 -4.17 21.62
C ASP A 303 6.81 -4.36 21.19
N LEU A 304 6.36 -5.62 20.99
CA LEU A 304 4.96 -5.89 20.63
C LEU A 304 3.99 -5.46 21.73
N LEU A 305 4.37 -5.60 23.01
CA LEU A 305 3.54 -5.17 24.15
C LEU A 305 3.37 -3.64 24.22
N ASN A 306 4.26 -2.89 23.58
CA ASN A 306 4.18 -1.43 23.49
C ASN A 306 3.43 -0.92 22.25
N LEU A 307 2.82 -1.80 21.45
CA LEU A 307 1.97 -1.40 20.32
C LEU A 307 0.77 -0.60 20.82
N LYS A 308 0.40 0.41 20.02
CA LYS A 308 -0.69 1.33 20.36
C LYS A 308 -1.95 1.01 19.58
N TYR A 309 -3.09 1.38 20.15
CA TYR A 309 -4.37 1.39 19.48
C TYR A 309 -4.28 2.06 18.10
N GLY A 310 -4.85 1.43 17.08
CA GLY A 310 -4.78 1.88 15.69
C GLY A 310 -3.41 1.72 15.03
N GLY A 311 -2.45 1.08 15.72
CA GLY A 311 -1.15 0.76 15.14
C GLY A 311 -1.27 -0.32 14.07
N GLN A 312 -0.51 -0.20 13.00
CA GLN A 312 -0.61 -1.10 11.84
C GLN A 312 -0.49 -2.60 12.19
N ARG A 313 0.30 -2.98 13.22
CA ARG A 313 0.50 -4.37 13.65
C ARG A 313 -0.37 -4.80 14.82
N THR A 314 -1.10 -3.88 15.43
CA THR A 314 -1.87 -4.16 16.65
C THR A 314 -2.93 -5.22 16.41
N PHE A 315 -3.69 -5.10 15.32
CA PHE A 315 -4.64 -6.13 14.91
C PHE A 315 -4.00 -7.51 14.76
N SER A 316 -2.86 -7.60 14.06
CA SER A 316 -2.17 -8.88 13.82
C SER A 316 -1.69 -9.53 15.12
N VAL A 317 -1.19 -8.73 16.07
CA VAL A 317 -0.77 -9.26 17.38
C VAL A 317 -1.97 -9.72 18.21
N LEU A 318 -3.06 -8.95 18.23
CA LEU A 318 -4.29 -9.36 18.91
C LEU A 318 -4.89 -10.62 18.28
N SER A 319 -4.87 -10.74 16.95
CA SER A 319 -5.39 -11.93 16.26
C SER A 319 -4.60 -13.20 16.54
N VAL A 320 -3.27 -13.11 16.71
CA VAL A 320 -2.43 -14.26 17.06
C VAL A 320 -2.58 -14.67 18.52
N LEU A 321 -2.88 -13.72 19.41
CA LEU A 321 -3.19 -13.98 20.80
C LEU A 321 -4.52 -14.73 20.98
N TYR A 322 -5.49 -14.47 20.11
CA TYR A 322 -6.85 -15.02 20.23
C TYR A 322 -7.27 -15.81 18.99
N PRO A 323 -6.66 -16.99 18.74
CA PRO A 323 -6.88 -17.77 17.52
C PRO A 323 -8.28 -18.40 17.40
N GLY A 324 -9.08 -18.37 18.47
CA GLY A 324 -10.48 -18.84 18.47
C GLY A 324 -11.48 -17.86 17.86
N LEU A 325 -11.06 -16.64 17.55
CA LEU A 325 -11.96 -15.66 16.97
C LEU A 325 -12.23 -15.94 15.48
N ASP A 326 -13.51 -15.87 15.11
CA ASP A 326 -13.93 -15.88 13.69
C ASP A 326 -13.65 -14.52 13.06
N LEU A 327 -12.40 -14.32 12.62
CA LEU A 327 -11.92 -13.06 12.05
C LEU A 327 -12.58 -12.68 10.72
N GLY A 328 -13.34 -13.58 10.10
CA GLY A 328 -14.21 -13.26 8.96
C GLY A 328 -15.32 -12.27 9.33
N LYS A 329 -15.71 -12.22 10.60
CA LYS A 329 -16.60 -11.19 11.13
C LYS A 329 -15.86 -9.85 11.30
N LYS A 330 -16.64 -8.77 11.41
CA LYS A 330 -16.07 -7.45 11.65
C LYS A 330 -15.70 -7.30 13.14
N PHE A 331 -14.40 -7.23 13.40
CA PHE A 331 -13.85 -6.89 14.70
C PHE A 331 -13.30 -5.47 14.71
N HIS A 332 -13.33 -4.86 15.90
CA HIS A 332 -12.68 -3.59 16.18
C HIS A 332 -11.63 -3.78 17.26
N GLU A 333 -10.52 -3.09 17.13
CA GLU A 333 -9.64 -2.88 18.28
C GLU A 333 -10.42 -2.07 19.30
N ASP A 334 -10.53 -2.55 20.51
CA ASP A 334 -11.27 -1.92 21.60
C ASP A 334 -10.39 -1.77 22.83
N HIS A 335 -10.62 -0.70 23.60
CA HIS A 335 -9.97 -0.50 24.89
C HIS A 335 -10.73 -1.23 25.97
N ILE A 336 -10.09 -2.16 26.71
CA ILE A 336 -10.70 -2.86 27.84
C ILE A 336 -11.20 -1.84 28.85
N PHE A 337 -10.31 -0.97 29.34
CA PHE A 337 -10.68 0.24 30.07
C PHE A 337 -10.87 1.40 29.09
N PRO A 338 -12.07 1.98 28.99
CA PRO A 338 -12.40 2.95 27.95
C PRO A 338 -11.53 4.20 28.01
N ARG A 339 -10.91 4.57 26.88
CA ARG A 339 -10.05 5.76 26.77
C ARG A 339 -10.73 7.04 27.27
N SER A 340 -12.06 7.16 27.11
CA SER A 340 -12.85 8.31 27.56
C SER A 340 -12.81 8.55 29.08
N ARG A 341 -12.44 7.52 29.86
CA ARG A 341 -12.24 7.62 31.30
C ARG A 341 -10.85 8.18 31.69
N PHE A 342 -9.88 8.15 30.78
CA PHE A 342 -8.49 8.57 31.01
C PHE A 342 -8.30 10.05 30.63
N THR A 343 -8.87 10.95 31.41
CA THR A 343 -8.58 12.38 31.37
C THR A 343 -8.01 12.80 32.74
N LYS A 344 -7.16 13.84 32.78
CA LYS A 344 -6.59 14.32 34.05
C LYS A 344 -7.66 14.52 35.10
N LYS A 345 -8.80 15.14 34.75
CA LYS A 345 -9.92 15.38 35.64
C LYS A 345 -10.50 14.08 36.19
N LYS A 346 -10.90 13.15 35.33
CA LYS A 346 -11.51 11.89 35.74
C LYS A 346 -10.56 11.01 36.55
N LEU A 347 -9.27 10.97 36.21
CA LEU A 347 -8.26 10.24 36.96
C LEU A 347 -8.09 10.82 38.38
N THR A 348 -8.06 12.16 38.51
CA THR A 348 -8.02 12.81 39.84
C THR A 348 -9.30 12.53 40.65
N GLU A 349 -10.46 12.61 40.04
CA GLU A 349 -11.75 12.29 40.67
C GLU A 349 -11.82 10.81 41.12
N SER A 350 -11.12 9.90 40.46
CA SER A 350 -10.97 8.49 40.84
C SER A 350 -9.88 8.24 41.88
N GLY A 351 -9.32 9.30 42.51
CA GLY A 351 -8.35 9.17 43.58
C GLY A 351 -6.92 8.86 43.16
N ILE A 352 -6.58 8.96 41.84
CA ILE A 352 -5.24 8.67 41.34
C ILE A 352 -4.30 9.85 41.69
N PRO A 353 -3.15 9.61 42.36
CA PRO A 353 -2.18 10.63 42.70
C PRO A 353 -1.66 11.37 41.46
N ALA A 354 -1.41 12.67 41.56
CA ALA A 354 -1.02 13.53 40.45
C ALA A 354 0.24 13.05 39.72
N GLU A 355 1.21 12.52 40.45
CA GLU A 355 2.47 11.95 39.93
C GLU A 355 2.26 10.69 39.07
N ARG A 356 1.16 9.95 39.27
CA ARG A 356 0.82 8.74 38.53
C ARG A 356 -0.08 8.96 37.32
N ILE A 357 -0.70 10.13 37.20
CA ILE A 357 -1.63 10.42 36.09
C ILE A 357 -0.92 10.25 34.73
N GLY A 358 0.35 10.65 34.62
CA GLY A 358 1.15 10.47 33.40
C GLY A 358 1.31 9.01 32.98
N GLU A 359 1.50 8.10 33.93
CA GLU A 359 1.58 6.65 33.72
C GLU A 359 0.27 6.12 33.12
N TYR A 360 -0.87 6.45 33.71
CA TYR A 360 -2.19 6.01 33.23
C TYR A 360 -2.50 6.51 31.80
N LEU A 361 -2.22 7.80 31.55
CA LEU A 361 -2.41 8.39 30.21
C LEU A 361 -1.48 7.75 29.15
N GLY A 362 -0.29 7.33 29.55
CA GLY A 362 0.66 6.65 28.67
C GLY A 362 0.22 5.21 28.36
N ALA A 363 -0.31 4.50 29.35
CA ALA A 363 -0.65 3.08 29.27
C ALA A 363 -1.98 2.78 28.58
N VAL A 364 -2.97 3.68 28.63
CA VAL A 364 -4.34 3.42 28.15
C VAL A 364 -4.42 2.94 26.70
N ASN A 365 -3.53 3.41 25.83
CA ASN A 365 -3.54 3.04 24.41
C ASN A 365 -2.60 1.87 24.07
N LEU A 366 -1.91 1.28 25.06
CA LEU A 366 -0.96 0.18 24.81
C LEU A 366 -1.67 -1.17 24.76
N LEU A 367 -1.04 -2.13 24.06
CA LEU A 367 -1.57 -3.46 23.80
C LEU A 367 -2.19 -4.16 25.03
N PRO A 368 -1.61 -4.09 26.26
CA PRO A 368 -2.21 -4.72 27.43
C PRO A 368 -3.61 -4.19 27.80
N ASN A 369 -4.00 -3.01 27.34
CA ASN A 369 -5.37 -2.49 27.50
C ASN A 369 -6.25 -2.68 26.27
N LEU A 370 -5.82 -3.48 25.27
CA LEU A 370 -6.55 -3.65 24.03
C LEU A 370 -7.07 -5.07 23.88
N GLN A 371 -8.18 -5.21 23.13
CA GLN A 371 -8.78 -6.47 22.73
C GLN A 371 -9.37 -6.37 21.32
N LEU A 372 -9.73 -7.51 20.71
CA LEU A 372 -10.59 -7.55 19.53
C LEU A 372 -12.02 -7.79 19.97
N LEU A 373 -12.92 -6.85 19.71
CA LEU A 373 -14.32 -6.95 20.09
C LEU A 373 -15.19 -6.92 18.83
N ALA A 374 -16.21 -7.79 18.76
CA ALA A 374 -17.17 -7.81 17.66
C ALA A 374 -17.92 -6.48 17.56
N GLY A 375 -18.25 -6.05 16.34
CA GLY A 375 -18.77 -4.70 16.10
C GLY A 375 -20.03 -4.34 16.91
N THR A 376 -20.97 -5.28 17.09
CA THR A 376 -22.17 -5.12 17.91
C THR A 376 -21.82 -4.94 19.41
N ALA A 377 -21.00 -5.84 19.94
CA ALA A 377 -20.55 -5.79 21.33
C ALA A 377 -19.75 -4.50 21.65
N ASN A 378 -18.96 -4.02 20.69
CA ASN A 378 -18.23 -2.76 20.83
C ASN A 378 -19.17 -1.54 20.92
N ILE A 379 -20.27 -1.54 20.16
CA ILE A 379 -21.28 -0.47 20.21
C ILE A 379 -22.01 -0.50 21.56
N GLU A 380 -22.34 -1.68 22.07
CA GLU A 380 -23.03 -1.86 23.35
C GLU A 380 -22.15 -1.48 24.55
N LYS A 381 -20.86 -1.75 24.50
CA LYS A 381 -19.91 -1.45 25.58
C LYS A 381 -19.75 0.05 25.85
N GLN A 382 -19.67 0.87 24.81
CA GLN A 382 -19.46 2.32 24.93
C GLN A 382 -18.30 2.69 25.87
N ASP A 383 -18.61 3.41 26.98
CA ASP A 383 -17.64 3.85 27.99
C ASP A 383 -17.84 3.13 29.36
N ALA A 384 -18.52 1.99 29.37
CA ALA A 384 -18.69 1.17 30.57
C ALA A 384 -17.34 0.62 31.05
N LEU A 385 -17.15 0.56 32.37
CA LEU A 385 -16.01 -0.14 32.94
C LEU A 385 -16.09 -1.63 32.63
N PRO A 386 -14.94 -2.32 32.53
CA PRO A 386 -14.91 -3.70 32.01
C PRO A 386 -15.75 -4.67 32.88
N ALA A 387 -15.73 -4.54 34.19
CA ALA A 387 -16.52 -5.40 35.07
C ALA A 387 -18.03 -5.19 34.84
N ASP A 388 -18.50 -3.95 34.83
CA ASP A 388 -19.92 -3.60 34.62
C ASP A 388 -20.42 -4.09 33.26
N TRP A 389 -19.59 -3.90 32.19
CA TRP A 389 -19.95 -4.33 30.86
C TRP A 389 -20.00 -5.85 30.74
N ILE A 390 -19.02 -6.59 31.31
CA ILE A 390 -19.00 -8.05 31.28
C ILE A 390 -20.19 -8.63 32.00
N ASP A 391 -20.56 -8.08 33.15
CA ASP A 391 -21.74 -8.50 33.92
C ASP A 391 -23.05 -8.28 33.14
N ALA A 392 -23.16 -7.19 32.42
CA ALA A 392 -24.32 -6.89 31.58
C ALA A 392 -24.36 -7.76 30.32
N ALA A 393 -23.20 -7.94 29.62
CA ALA A 393 -23.11 -8.68 28.37
C ALA A 393 -23.23 -10.19 28.56
N PHE A 394 -22.77 -10.73 29.69
CA PHE A 394 -22.75 -12.16 30.01
C PHE A 394 -23.49 -12.47 31.32
N PRO A 395 -24.83 -12.52 31.31
CA PRO A 395 -25.62 -12.77 32.50
C PRO A 395 -25.39 -14.14 33.15
N SER A 396 -24.93 -15.14 32.39
CA SER A 396 -24.58 -16.47 32.88
C SER A 396 -23.16 -16.49 33.44
N ASP A 397 -22.98 -16.96 34.66
CA ASP A 397 -21.67 -17.11 35.29
C ASP A 397 -20.70 -17.94 34.45
N GLU A 398 -21.17 -19.03 33.85
CA GLU A 398 -20.36 -19.89 32.99
C GLU A 398 -19.81 -19.15 31.78
N LYS A 399 -20.67 -18.37 31.09
CA LYS A 399 -20.26 -17.55 29.91
C LYS A 399 -19.31 -16.45 30.34
N ARG A 400 -19.50 -15.86 31.49
CA ARG A 400 -18.67 -14.79 32.06
C ARG A 400 -17.27 -15.33 32.34
N VAL A 401 -17.17 -16.45 33.07
CA VAL A 401 -15.90 -17.11 33.37
C VAL A 401 -15.16 -17.52 32.10
N THR A 402 -15.89 -18.08 31.14
CA THR A 402 -15.31 -18.44 29.82
C THR A 402 -14.74 -17.21 29.11
N TYR A 403 -15.53 -16.11 29.01
CA TYR A 403 -15.08 -14.90 28.35
C TYR A 403 -13.85 -14.28 29.03
N ILE A 404 -13.83 -14.22 30.36
CA ILE A 404 -12.71 -13.71 31.14
C ILE A 404 -11.44 -14.52 30.85
N ALA A 405 -11.53 -15.86 30.90
CA ALA A 405 -10.40 -16.74 30.66
C ALA A 405 -9.88 -16.67 29.20
N GLU A 406 -10.79 -16.65 28.23
CA GLU A 406 -10.42 -16.59 26.81
C GLU A 406 -9.75 -15.26 26.43
N ASN A 407 -10.04 -14.16 27.14
CA ASN A 407 -9.54 -12.82 26.84
C ASN A 407 -8.44 -12.32 27.79
N ASP A 408 -7.90 -13.19 28.64
CA ASP A 408 -6.86 -12.86 29.63
C ASP A 408 -7.28 -11.67 30.53
N LEU A 409 -8.51 -11.74 31.06
CA LEU A 409 -9.12 -10.69 31.88
C LEU A 409 -9.23 -11.09 33.36
N ASP A 410 -8.36 -11.96 33.82
CA ASP A 410 -8.33 -12.39 35.22
C ASP A 410 -8.11 -11.18 36.16
N ASN A 411 -8.80 -11.20 37.29
CA ASN A 411 -8.74 -10.14 38.30
C ASN A 411 -9.09 -8.75 37.76
N LEU A 412 -10.16 -8.65 36.98
CA LEU A 412 -10.67 -7.36 36.52
C LEU A 412 -11.01 -6.45 37.71
N PRO A 413 -10.41 -5.26 37.80
CA PRO A 413 -10.72 -4.32 38.84
C PRO A 413 -12.10 -3.66 38.61
N LEU A 414 -12.75 -3.29 39.72
CA LEU A 414 -14.02 -2.61 39.69
C LEU A 414 -13.92 -1.11 39.41
N ASP A 415 -12.74 -0.53 39.60
CA ASP A 415 -12.52 0.90 39.43
C ASP A 415 -11.20 1.22 38.70
N LEU A 416 -11.05 2.51 38.34
CA LEU A 416 -9.86 3.00 37.63
C LEU A 416 -8.58 3.04 38.51
N ALA A 417 -8.70 3.07 39.82
CA ALA A 417 -7.54 3.17 40.69
C ALA A 417 -6.64 1.94 40.59
N GLU A 418 -7.25 0.78 40.33
CA GLU A 418 -6.54 -0.51 40.18
C GLU A 418 -6.08 -0.82 38.74
N PHE A 419 -6.35 0.08 37.78
CA PHE A 419 -5.97 -0.11 36.37
C PHE A 419 -4.49 -0.48 36.19
N SER A 420 -3.59 0.17 36.91
CA SER A 420 -2.13 -0.10 36.79
C SER A 420 -1.78 -1.54 37.18
N VAL A 421 -2.39 -2.08 38.25
CA VAL A 421 -2.19 -3.45 38.69
C VAL A 421 -2.70 -4.46 37.63
N PHE A 422 -3.90 -4.22 37.12
CA PHE A 422 -4.46 -5.01 36.02
C PHE A 422 -3.55 -4.95 34.77
N PHE A 423 -3.13 -3.75 34.37
CA PHE A 423 -2.30 -3.53 33.20
C PHE A 423 -0.99 -4.32 33.25
N GLU A 424 -0.25 -4.24 34.37
CA GLU A 424 1.02 -4.96 34.53
C GLU A 424 0.82 -6.47 34.62
N SER A 425 -0.23 -6.93 35.29
CA SER A 425 -0.59 -8.35 35.36
C SER A 425 -0.90 -8.90 33.96
N ARG A 426 -1.76 -8.21 33.20
CA ARG A 426 -2.10 -8.62 31.83
C ARG A 426 -0.91 -8.53 30.89
N LYS A 427 -0.08 -7.51 31.01
CA LYS A 427 1.16 -7.37 30.24
C LYS A 427 2.08 -8.60 30.42
N ALA A 428 2.29 -9.03 31.66
CA ALA A 428 3.08 -10.21 31.96
C ALA A 428 2.44 -11.50 31.39
N HIS A 429 1.11 -11.60 31.44
CA HIS A 429 0.37 -12.73 30.87
C HIS A 429 0.50 -12.77 29.34
N LEU A 430 0.22 -11.67 28.66
CA LEU A 430 0.34 -11.54 27.22
C LEU A 430 1.79 -11.80 26.73
N ARG A 431 2.80 -11.37 27.52
CA ARG A 431 4.20 -11.64 27.23
C ARG A 431 4.47 -13.15 27.14
N ARG A 432 4.08 -13.91 28.18
CA ARG A 432 4.25 -15.37 28.18
C ARG A 432 3.53 -16.03 27.01
N ARG A 433 2.31 -15.57 26.72
CA ARG A 433 1.50 -16.09 25.62
C ARG A 433 2.12 -15.79 24.25
N LEU A 434 2.66 -14.60 24.03
CA LEU A 434 3.37 -14.23 22.80
C LEU A 434 4.66 -15.04 22.63
N ILE A 435 5.45 -15.23 23.69
CA ILE A 435 6.65 -16.07 23.66
C ILE A 435 6.28 -17.49 23.20
N HIS A 436 5.23 -18.08 23.78
CA HIS A 436 4.77 -19.43 23.43
C HIS A 436 4.25 -19.46 21.97
N THR A 437 3.38 -18.54 21.59
CA THR A 437 2.69 -18.57 20.29
C THR A 437 3.60 -18.21 19.12
N LEU A 438 4.55 -17.30 19.31
CA LEU A 438 5.50 -16.89 18.29
C LEU A 438 6.79 -17.69 18.31
N GLY A 439 6.99 -18.55 19.32
CA GLY A 439 8.16 -19.41 19.46
C GLY A 439 9.44 -18.59 19.72
N ALA A 440 9.34 -17.54 20.56
CA ALA A 440 10.48 -16.68 20.83
C ALA A 440 11.59 -17.43 21.57
N LYS A 441 12.83 -17.25 21.08
CA LYS A 441 14.03 -17.81 21.73
C LYS A 441 14.58 -16.82 22.75
N PRO A 442 15.24 -17.29 23.83
CA PRO A 442 16.03 -16.42 24.68
C PRO A 442 17.05 -15.62 23.84
N SER A 443 17.27 -14.36 24.18
CA SER A 443 18.35 -13.59 23.57
C SER A 443 19.70 -14.22 23.92
N ASP A 444 20.63 -14.29 22.97
CA ASP A 444 21.97 -14.87 23.16
C ASP A 444 22.79 -14.18 24.27
N GLU A 445 22.41 -12.99 24.70
CA GLU A 445 23.03 -12.26 25.83
C GLU A 445 22.85 -12.95 27.20
N ALA A 446 21.85 -13.86 27.35
CA ALA A 446 21.63 -14.59 28.59
C ALA A 446 22.49 -15.86 28.72
N GLN A 447 23.26 -16.25 27.72
CA GLN A 447 24.16 -17.42 27.76
C GLN A 447 25.61 -17.10 28.20
N GLY A 448 25.98 -15.82 28.21
CA GLY A 448 27.32 -15.35 28.59
C GLY A 448 27.60 -15.26 30.11
N GLU A 449 26.60 -15.43 30.96
CA GLU A 449 26.78 -15.33 32.44
C GLU A 449 26.78 -16.70 33.18
N ARG A 450 26.93 -17.81 32.47
CA ARG A 450 26.96 -19.16 33.07
C ARG A 450 28.19 -19.99 32.70
N ASP A 451 29.32 -19.37 32.40
CA ASP A 451 30.61 -20.07 32.33
C ASP A 451 31.61 -19.46 33.31
#